data_d51c7007c59b78b5578358a6d7754619
#
_entry.id   d51c7007c59b78b5578358a6d7754619
#
_cell.length_a   1.000
_cell.length_b   1.000
_cell.length_c   1.000
_cell.angle_alpha   90.00
_cell.angle_beta   90.00
_cell.angle_gamma   90.00
#
_symmetry.space_group_name_H-M   'P 1'
#
loop_
_entity.id
_entity.type
_entity.pdbx_description
1 polymer ?
#
loop_
_entity_poly.entity_id
_entity_poly.type
_entity_poly.pdbx_seq_one_letter_code
_entity_poly.pdbx_strand_id
1 'polypeptide(L)'
;MRLLRQRDCPDGSFTLAFLGYGEETDTAVIELTYNWGVDSYEIGTGYGHIAIGVDDIYEMCNAIKQCGGKVVREPGPMKNSTTVLAFIEDPDGYKIELIEGR
;
A
#
# COMPACT_ATOMS: atom_id res chain seq x y z
N MET A 1 -6.32 -7.00 -3.01
CA MET A 1 -5.91 -7.23 -1.60
C MET A 1 -7.13 -7.06 -0.72
N ARG A 2 -7.29 -7.89 0.29
CA ARG A 2 -8.45 -7.85 1.20
C ARG A 2 -7.99 -7.83 2.65
N LEU A 3 -8.85 -7.31 3.52
CA LEU A 3 -8.63 -7.36 4.96
C LEU A 3 -8.90 -8.80 5.43
N LEU A 4 -7.89 -9.45 5.97
CA LEU A 4 -7.98 -10.83 6.44
C LEU A 4 -8.49 -10.92 7.87
N ARG A 5 -7.97 -10.06 8.74
CA ARG A 5 -8.41 -9.96 10.12
C ARG A 5 -7.97 -8.64 10.75
N GLN A 6 -8.58 -8.30 11.85
CA GLN A 6 -8.28 -7.10 12.61
C GLN A 6 -8.28 -7.44 14.08
N ARG A 7 -7.38 -6.85 14.84
CA ARG A 7 -7.24 -7.12 16.26
C ARG A 7 -6.94 -5.84 17.04
N ASP A 8 -7.74 -5.57 18.08
CA ASP A 8 -7.46 -4.50 19.02
C ASP A 8 -6.56 -5.02 20.14
N CYS A 9 -5.57 -4.21 20.49
CA CYS A 9 -4.62 -4.51 21.56
C CYS A 9 -4.66 -3.36 22.59
N PRO A 10 -5.66 -3.36 23.50
CA PRO A 10 -5.86 -2.24 24.43
C PRO A 10 -4.69 -1.98 25.36
N ASP A 11 -3.98 -3.02 25.78
CA ASP A 11 -2.84 -2.88 26.69
C ASP A 11 -1.69 -2.09 26.06
N GLY A 12 -1.56 -2.16 24.73
CA GLY A 12 -0.56 -1.41 23.97
C GLY A 12 -1.12 -0.18 23.27
N SER A 13 -2.41 0.06 23.36
CA SER A 13 -3.11 1.17 22.69
C SER A 13 -2.91 1.19 21.18
N PHE A 14 -3.07 0.03 20.54
CA PHE A 14 -2.99 -0.07 19.09
C PHE A 14 -3.96 -1.10 18.53
N THR A 15 -4.20 -0.99 17.22
CA THR A 15 -5.00 -1.92 16.44
C THR A 15 -4.15 -2.46 15.30
N LEU A 16 -4.23 -3.75 15.06
CA LEU A 16 -3.57 -4.41 13.94
C LEU A 16 -4.59 -4.73 12.84
N ALA A 17 -4.19 -4.56 11.59
CA ALA A 17 -4.99 -4.97 10.44
C ALA A 17 -4.07 -5.75 9.49
N PHE A 18 -4.51 -6.93 9.08
CA PHE A 18 -3.74 -7.82 8.22
C PHE A 18 -4.41 -7.89 6.86
N LEU A 19 -3.66 -7.51 5.82
CA LEU A 19 -4.16 -7.41 4.45
C LEU A 19 -3.32 -8.30 3.53
N GLY A 20 -3.98 -8.96 2.60
CA GLY A 20 -3.29 -9.84 1.67
C GLY A 20 -4.19 -10.35 0.56
N TYR A 21 -3.58 -11.12 -0.34
CA TYR A 21 -4.27 -11.76 -1.44
C TYR A 21 -4.63 -13.22 -1.15
N GLY A 22 -4.08 -13.78 -0.09
CA GLY A 22 -4.32 -15.15 0.37
C GLY A 22 -4.21 -15.24 1.88
N GLU A 23 -4.24 -16.45 2.40
CA GLU A 23 -4.19 -16.67 3.84
C GLU A 23 -2.77 -16.45 4.39
N GLU A 24 -2.68 -16.01 5.65
CA GLU A 24 -1.40 -15.76 6.31
C GLU A 24 -0.52 -17.01 6.39
N THR A 25 -1.13 -18.19 6.43
CA THR A 25 -0.39 -19.46 6.50
C THR A 25 0.32 -19.82 5.21
N ASP A 26 -0.14 -19.26 4.08
CA ASP A 26 0.30 -19.65 2.75
C ASP A 26 1.01 -18.55 1.98
N THR A 27 0.77 -17.29 2.36
CA THR A 27 1.26 -16.12 1.62
C THR A 27 1.83 -15.06 2.54
N ALA A 28 2.59 -14.15 1.97
CA ALA A 28 3.00 -12.94 2.68
C ALA A 28 1.81 -11.97 2.77
N VAL A 29 1.69 -11.31 3.90
CA VAL A 29 0.65 -10.31 4.14
C VAL A 29 1.26 -9.03 4.68
N ILE A 30 0.50 -7.95 4.60
CA ILE A 30 0.89 -6.67 5.20
C ILE A 30 0.21 -6.57 6.55
N GLU A 31 0.99 -6.31 7.59
CA GLU A 31 0.46 -5.99 8.92
C GLU A 31 0.56 -4.49 9.10
N LEU A 32 -0.60 -3.84 9.22
CA LEU A 32 -0.69 -2.42 9.51
C LEU A 32 -0.96 -2.23 11.00
N THR A 33 -0.30 -1.24 11.59
CA THR A 33 -0.53 -0.89 12.99
C THR A 33 -1.09 0.52 13.06
N TYR A 34 -2.27 0.65 13.65
CA TYR A 34 -2.81 1.95 14.05
C TYR A 34 -2.48 2.19 15.51
N ASN A 35 -1.62 3.16 15.78
CA ASN A 35 -1.31 3.58 17.14
C ASN A 35 -2.34 4.63 17.59
N TRP A 36 -3.14 4.28 18.60
CA TRP A 36 -4.26 5.13 19.02
C TRP A 36 -3.78 6.51 19.46
N GLY A 37 -4.43 7.54 18.96
CA GLY A 37 -4.12 8.92 19.30
C GLY A 37 -2.95 9.53 18.51
N VAL A 38 -2.33 8.77 17.62
CA VAL A 38 -1.25 9.27 16.76
C VAL A 38 -1.82 9.60 15.40
N ASP A 39 -1.74 10.86 14.97
CA ASP A 39 -2.33 11.35 13.72
C ASP A 39 -1.32 11.49 12.59
N SER A 40 -0.04 11.59 12.90
CA SER A 40 0.98 11.84 11.88
C SER A 40 2.32 11.25 12.29
N TYR A 41 3.16 11.02 11.28
CA TYR A 41 4.50 10.47 11.46
C TYR A 41 5.50 11.27 10.63
N GLU A 42 6.74 11.32 11.10
CA GLU A 42 7.84 11.83 10.29
C GLU A 42 8.41 10.68 9.46
N ILE A 43 8.33 10.80 8.13
CA ILE A 43 8.81 9.77 7.21
C ILE A 43 10.34 9.66 7.25
N GLY A 44 11.02 10.80 7.43
CA GLY A 44 12.48 10.84 7.40
C GLY A 44 13.03 10.59 6.00
N THR A 45 14.26 10.12 5.94
CA THR A 45 14.97 9.92 4.68
C THR A 45 15.39 8.48 4.40
N GLY A 46 15.06 7.55 5.32
CA GLY A 46 15.47 6.16 5.19
C GLY A 46 14.49 5.27 4.45
N TYR A 47 13.20 5.64 4.45
CA TYR A 47 12.17 4.84 3.79
C TYR A 47 12.17 5.09 2.28
N GLY A 48 12.13 4.02 1.49
CA GLY A 48 11.92 4.09 0.05
C GLY A 48 10.43 3.85 -0.28
N HIS A 49 10.11 2.62 -0.65
CA HIS A 49 8.74 2.21 -0.96
C HIS A 49 8.63 0.69 -0.85
N ILE A 50 7.40 0.21 -0.76
CA ILE A 50 7.08 -1.19 -1.02
C ILE A 50 6.45 -1.28 -2.42
N ALA A 51 6.60 -2.43 -3.09
CA ALA A 51 6.05 -2.63 -4.42
C ALA A 51 4.98 -3.72 -4.39
N ILE A 52 3.88 -3.49 -5.11
CA ILE A 52 2.76 -4.43 -5.21
C ILE A 52 2.50 -4.69 -6.69
N GLY A 53 2.44 -5.96 -7.07
CA GLY A 53 2.07 -6.36 -8.42
C GLY A 53 0.57 -6.24 -8.65
N VAL A 54 0.18 -5.73 -9.81
CA VAL A 54 -1.23 -5.58 -10.19
C VAL A 54 -1.44 -6.06 -11.63
N ASP A 55 -2.66 -6.46 -11.95
CA ASP A 55 -2.98 -6.97 -13.28
C ASP A 55 -3.18 -5.85 -14.29
N ASP A 56 -4.02 -4.86 -13.96
CA ASP A 56 -4.30 -3.70 -14.81
C ASP A 56 -4.03 -2.44 -14.00
N ILE A 57 -2.87 -1.85 -14.23
CA ILE A 57 -2.40 -0.71 -13.44
C ILE A 57 -3.22 0.57 -13.72
N TYR A 58 -3.73 0.73 -14.95
CA TYR A 58 -4.53 1.90 -15.30
C TYR A 58 -5.88 1.87 -14.59
N GLU A 59 -6.53 0.71 -14.57
CA GLU A 59 -7.77 0.52 -13.84
C GLU A 59 -7.56 0.66 -12.33
N MET A 60 -6.48 0.10 -11.80
CA MET A 60 -6.15 0.18 -10.38
C MET A 60 -5.96 1.64 -9.96
N CYS A 61 -5.19 2.43 -10.73
CA CYS A 61 -4.98 3.83 -10.40
C CYS A 61 -6.27 4.64 -10.45
N ASN A 62 -7.15 4.36 -11.40
CA ASN A 62 -8.47 5.00 -11.47
C ASN A 62 -9.32 4.66 -10.23
N ALA A 63 -9.33 3.39 -9.83
CA ALA A 63 -10.07 2.94 -8.65
C ALA A 63 -9.54 3.62 -7.37
N ILE A 64 -8.23 3.73 -7.25
CA ILE A 64 -7.59 4.41 -6.12
C ILE A 64 -8.02 5.87 -6.05
N LYS A 65 -8.00 6.59 -7.18
CA LYS A 65 -8.45 7.98 -7.25
C LYS A 65 -9.92 8.12 -6.85
N GLN A 66 -10.78 7.22 -7.32
CA GLN A 66 -12.21 7.23 -7.00
C GLN A 66 -12.47 6.99 -5.52
N CYS A 67 -11.60 6.24 -4.85
CA CYS A 67 -11.67 6.02 -3.41
C CYS A 67 -11.04 7.14 -2.58
N GLY A 68 -10.58 8.21 -3.22
CA GLY A 68 -9.93 9.32 -2.54
C GLY A 68 -8.44 9.14 -2.29
N GLY A 69 -7.84 8.10 -2.87
CA GLY A 69 -6.41 7.86 -2.78
C GLY A 69 -5.60 8.79 -3.68
N LYS A 70 -4.30 8.81 -3.43
CA LYS A 70 -3.39 9.74 -4.12
C LYS A 70 -2.44 8.99 -5.05
N VAL A 71 -2.50 9.31 -6.34
CA VAL A 71 -1.55 8.82 -7.34
C VAL A 71 -0.54 9.94 -7.57
N VAL A 72 0.74 9.68 -7.26
CA VAL A 72 1.81 10.69 -7.35
C VAL A 72 2.67 10.54 -8.60
N ARG A 73 2.66 9.38 -9.22
CA ARG A 73 3.24 9.15 -10.54
C ARG A 73 2.25 8.32 -11.34
N GLU A 74 1.67 8.93 -12.39
CA GLU A 74 0.67 8.26 -13.23
C GLU A 74 1.26 7.01 -13.89
N PRO A 75 0.42 5.99 -14.17
CA PRO A 75 0.92 4.78 -14.80
C PRO A 75 1.50 5.06 -16.17
N GLY A 76 2.62 4.43 -16.44
CA GLY A 76 3.30 4.54 -17.71
C GLY A 76 4.58 3.73 -17.70
N PRO A 77 5.21 3.57 -18.87
CA PRO A 77 6.47 2.83 -18.96
C PRO A 77 7.58 3.50 -18.16
N MET A 78 8.40 2.68 -17.55
CA MET A 78 9.65 3.11 -16.96
C MET A 78 10.61 3.53 -18.06
N LYS A 79 11.43 4.56 -17.82
CA LYS A 79 12.43 5.04 -18.79
C LYS A 79 13.34 3.89 -19.24
N ASN A 80 13.50 3.74 -20.55
CA ASN A 80 14.32 2.69 -21.17
C ASN A 80 13.87 1.26 -20.86
N SER A 81 12.56 1.08 -20.58
CA SER A 81 11.99 -0.22 -20.24
C SER A 81 10.56 -0.30 -20.75
N THR A 82 10.06 -1.54 -20.88
CA THR A 82 8.65 -1.81 -21.16
C THR A 82 7.83 -2.03 -19.88
N THR A 83 8.49 -2.04 -18.72
CA THR A 83 7.80 -2.20 -17.43
C THR A 83 6.92 -0.99 -17.16
N VAL A 84 5.63 -1.24 -16.97
CA VAL A 84 4.66 -0.19 -16.63
C VAL A 84 4.51 -0.13 -15.13
N LEU A 85 4.70 1.04 -14.57
CA LEU A 85 4.59 1.25 -13.13
C LEU A 85 3.90 2.57 -12.80
N ALA A 86 3.50 2.70 -11.54
CA ALA A 86 2.92 3.91 -10.97
C ALA A 86 3.36 4.03 -9.53
N PHE A 87 3.27 5.22 -8.97
CA PHE A 87 3.46 5.44 -7.54
C PHE A 87 2.22 6.05 -6.94
N ILE A 88 1.82 5.51 -5.79
CA ILE A 88 0.75 6.05 -4.96
C ILE A 88 1.31 6.36 -3.59
N GLU A 89 0.56 7.07 -2.79
CA GLU A 89 0.90 7.33 -1.39
C GLU A 89 -0.22 6.82 -0.50
N ASP A 90 0.17 6.29 0.67
CA ASP A 90 -0.78 5.99 1.71
C ASP A 90 -1.22 7.30 2.43
N PRO A 91 -2.21 7.24 3.34
CA PRO A 91 -2.66 8.47 4.02
C PRO A 91 -1.59 9.19 4.83
N ASP A 92 -0.52 8.52 5.20
CA ASP A 92 0.60 9.11 5.95
C ASP A 92 1.71 9.65 5.03
N GLY A 93 1.58 9.45 3.72
CA GLY A 93 2.56 9.92 2.75
C GLY A 93 3.63 8.91 2.37
N TYR A 94 3.53 7.66 2.84
CA TYR A 94 4.47 6.61 2.45
C TYR A 94 4.18 6.13 1.04
N LYS A 95 5.23 5.98 0.24
CA LYS A 95 5.10 5.60 -1.16
C LYS A 95 4.93 4.10 -1.35
N ILE A 96 4.07 3.77 -2.30
CA ILE A 96 3.84 2.39 -2.75
C ILE A 96 3.98 2.39 -4.26
N GLU A 97 4.83 1.50 -4.76
CA GLU A 97 4.97 1.29 -6.20
C GLU A 97 3.98 0.24 -6.66
N LEU A 98 3.26 0.51 -7.73
CA LEU A 98 2.44 -0.49 -8.42
C LEU A 98 3.18 -0.92 -9.67
N ILE A 99 3.28 -2.22 -9.91
CA ILE A 99 3.97 -2.79 -11.08
C ILE A 99 3.00 -3.69 -11.82
N GLU A 100 2.79 -3.41 -13.10
CA GLU A 100 1.88 -4.21 -13.91
C GLU A 100 2.48 -5.58 -14.26
N GLY A 101 1.64 -6.60 -14.21
CA GLY A 101 2.01 -7.95 -14.61
C GLY A 101 2.86 -8.73 -13.62
N ARG A 102 2.90 -8.29 -12.39
CA ARG A 102 3.72 -8.93 -11.35
C ARG A 102 2.89 -9.48 -10.21
#